data_90fdd8b8f4b9feb75dde2be80b6594c2
#
_entry.id   90fdd8b8f4b9feb75dde2be80b6594c2
#
_cell.length_a   1.000
_cell.length_b   1.000
_cell.length_c   1.000
_cell.angle_alpha   90.00
_cell.angle_beta   90.00
_cell.angle_gamma   90.00
#
_symmetry.space_group_name_H-M   'P 1'
#
loop_
_entity.id
_entity.type
_entity.pdbx_description
1 polymer ?
#
loop_
_entity_poly.entity_id
_entity_poly.type
_entity_poly.pdbx_seq_one_letter_code
_entity_poly.pdbx_strand_id
1 'polypeptide(L)'
;MKRKNTVLAVLALLLVCLMPVRAAAFSDVHAGDWFAKDVDAMTGDGLLRGYPDGTFRPNDTITAAEFVSVVARCGGIPDSVTYDAHWAAGTMQAALDAGWYDWDEIPPSGEKYDKPIVRQLAVSILMRALLPDKSGDYATETAKIADFSQVDGRYFNKIIAAYSCGVAQGDNSGCFHPKSGLTRAEACAIIRRARTIAGNGTPAVPDAPQTPNTPEVPAPTVKTGGGVSEHGWLQVKGTQLCDEKGAAVELHGMSSHGIQWFPQYVSRQAIANTAAYGANLFRVAMYTGEGGYLSNPVQMKKTAYAAMDAAIANDMYVIIDWHILSDGDPMAHLSEAEAFFREVSARYADSPAVLYEICNEPNGGISWKNNVKPYAERIVKAIRANAPDSIILIGSGTWSQDLQDAAADPVAGTNLMYTCHFYAGTHGEWLRQRISDAQSRGLAVFVSEWGVSRADGSGGVFTSESETWLNFLHRNGISWANWSLCDKDETSAALKPGTPVNRAWTDSDLTQAGKFVFSHF
;
A
#
# COMPACT_ATOMS: atom_id res chain seq x y z
N MET A 1 36.44 4.43 74.65
CA MET A 1 36.26 3.40 73.57
C MET A 1 34.83 2.91 73.44
N LYS A 2 33.81 3.79 73.45
CA LYS A 2 32.35 3.39 73.27
C LYS A 2 31.59 4.16 72.22
N ARG A 3 32.26 4.92 71.32
CA ARG A 3 31.60 5.70 70.25
C ARG A 3 31.88 5.21 68.83
N LYS A 4 32.74 4.21 68.60
CA LYS A 4 33.09 3.68 67.29
C LYS A 4 32.21 2.50 66.83
N ASN A 5 31.54 1.80 67.75
CA ASN A 5 30.74 0.61 67.38
C ASN A 5 29.29 0.92 67.00
N THR A 6 28.77 2.14 67.29
CA THR A 6 27.42 2.51 67.01
C THR A 6 27.26 3.01 65.52
N VAL A 7 28.36 3.55 64.97
CA VAL A 7 28.32 4.04 63.55
C VAL A 7 28.41 2.89 62.57
N LEU A 8 29.09 1.78 62.91
CA LEU A 8 29.19 0.59 62.06
C LEU A 8 27.85 -0.17 61.96
N ALA A 9 27.07 -0.19 63.05
CA ALA A 9 25.78 -0.87 63.08
C ALA A 9 24.69 -0.12 62.29
N VAL A 10 24.75 1.22 62.23
CA VAL A 10 23.81 2.05 61.46
C VAL A 10 24.15 2.01 59.96
N LEU A 11 25.43 1.90 59.58
CA LEU A 11 25.81 1.73 58.18
C LEU A 11 25.46 0.33 57.64
N ALA A 12 25.51 -0.71 58.47
CA ALA A 12 25.09 -2.06 58.08
C ALA A 12 23.55 -2.18 57.92
N LEU A 13 22.77 -1.38 58.68
CA LEU A 13 21.30 -1.37 58.54
C LEU A 13 20.81 -0.55 57.33
N LEU A 14 21.61 0.41 56.86
CA LEU A 14 21.28 1.22 55.66
C LEU A 14 21.68 0.53 54.34
N LEU A 15 22.53 -0.50 54.38
CA LEU A 15 22.93 -1.28 53.20
C LEU A 15 21.96 -2.44 52.88
N VAL A 16 21.04 -2.77 53.79
CA VAL A 16 20.04 -3.85 53.56
C VAL A 16 18.76 -3.33 52.88
N CYS A 17 18.59 -2.01 52.75
CA CYS A 17 17.39 -1.43 52.11
C CYS A 17 17.54 -1.10 50.64
N LEU A 18 18.62 -1.53 49.97
CA LEU A 18 18.81 -1.34 48.50
C LEU A 18 18.94 -2.68 47.76
N MET A 19 18.26 -3.71 48.25
CA MET A 19 17.96 -4.83 47.35
C MET A 19 16.81 -4.42 46.45
N PRO A 20 16.96 -4.55 45.10
CA PRO A 20 15.82 -4.35 44.22
C PRO A 20 14.72 -5.31 44.65
N VAL A 21 13.57 -4.78 44.97
CA VAL A 21 12.34 -5.58 45.16
C VAL A 21 12.16 -6.38 43.88
N ARG A 22 12.52 -7.65 43.93
CA ARG A 22 12.20 -8.59 42.85
C ARG A 22 10.67 -8.58 42.72
N ALA A 23 10.16 -8.16 41.59
CA ALA A 23 8.74 -8.25 41.32
C ALA A 23 8.24 -9.65 41.70
N ALA A 24 7.16 -9.73 42.44
CA ALA A 24 6.58 -10.99 42.89
C ALA A 24 6.33 -11.86 41.67
N ALA A 25 6.89 -13.08 41.67
CA ALA A 25 6.60 -14.07 40.65
C ALA A 25 5.07 -14.29 40.62
N PHE A 26 4.47 -14.32 39.42
CA PHE A 26 3.05 -14.63 39.26
C PHE A 26 2.77 -16.04 39.80
N SER A 27 1.61 -16.24 40.42
CA SER A 27 1.24 -17.50 41.05
C SER A 27 1.10 -18.67 40.07
N ASP A 28 0.92 -18.37 38.80
CA ASP A 28 0.71 -19.31 37.68
C ASP A 28 1.90 -19.34 36.69
N VAL A 29 3.06 -18.79 37.06
CA VAL A 29 4.33 -18.87 36.31
C VAL A 29 5.39 -19.51 37.14
N HIS A 30 5.90 -20.67 36.73
CA HIS A 30 6.89 -21.45 37.47
C HIS A 30 8.24 -21.41 36.76
N ALA A 31 9.32 -21.48 37.51
CA ALA A 31 10.68 -21.40 36.96
C ALA A 31 11.04 -22.45 35.89
N GLY A 32 10.28 -23.55 35.85
CA GLY A 32 10.41 -24.62 34.86
C GLY A 32 9.60 -24.39 33.56
N ASP A 33 8.74 -23.40 33.52
CA ASP A 33 7.93 -23.13 32.37
C ASP A 33 8.80 -22.56 31.24
N TRP A 34 8.57 -22.98 30.00
CA TRP A 34 9.36 -22.57 28.85
C TRP A 34 9.36 -21.07 28.61
N PHE A 35 8.29 -20.40 29.03
CA PHE A 35 8.05 -18.96 28.86
C PHE A 35 8.48 -18.13 30.09
N ALA A 36 8.84 -18.74 31.21
CA ALA A 36 9.06 -18.03 32.48
C ALA A 36 10.06 -16.87 32.34
N LYS A 37 11.19 -17.12 31.68
CA LYS A 37 12.23 -16.08 31.45
C LYS A 37 11.74 -14.93 30.56
N ASP A 38 10.83 -15.22 29.61
CA ASP A 38 10.28 -14.21 28.71
C ASP A 38 9.26 -13.35 29.45
N VAL A 39 8.41 -13.95 30.28
CA VAL A 39 7.46 -13.27 31.15
C VAL A 39 8.19 -12.37 32.15
N ASP A 40 9.20 -12.92 32.86
CA ASP A 40 10.01 -12.17 33.84
C ASP A 40 10.68 -10.94 33.19
N ALA A 41 11.25 -11.09 31.99
CA ALA A 41 11.89 -10.00 31.28
C ALA A 41 10.88 -8.92 30.86
N MET A 42 9.77 -9.32 30.23
CA MET A 42 8.75 -8.39 29.72
C MET A 42 8.04 -7.64 30.85
N THR A 43 7.80 -8.29 31.97
CA THR A 43 7.18 -7.67 33.15
C THR A 43 8.19 -6.86 33.98
N GLY A 44 9.44 -7.30 34.08
CA GLY A 44 10.53 -6.55 34.72
C GLY A 44 10.85 -5.23 34.00
N ASP A 45 10.71 -5.20 32.66
CA ASP A 45 10.84 -3.99 31.82
C ASP A 45 9.57 -3.12 31.84
N GLY A 46 8.49 -3.53 32.52
CA GLY A 46 7.23 -2.80 32.58
C GLY A 46 6.41 -2.83 31.29
N LEU A 47 6.78 -3.66 30.32
CA LEU A 47 6.15 -3.73 29.01
C LEU A 47 4.83 -4.49 29.02
N LEU A 48 4.73 -5.51 29.87
CA LEU A 48 3.53 -6.30 30.06
C LEU A 48 3.22 -6.41 31.55
N ARG A 49 1.95 -6.55 31.91
CA ARG A 49 1.52 -6.66 33.31
C ARG A 49 0.69 -7.92 33.53
N GLY A 50 0.74 -8.46 34.74
CA GLY A 50 -0.21 -9.47 35.19
C GLY A 50 -1.55 -8.87 35.60
N TYR A 51 -2.42 -9.71 36.10
CA TYR A 51 -3.74 -9.35 36.58
C TYR A 51 -3.73 -8.97 38.07
N PRO A 52 -4.74 -8.22 38.56
CA PRO A 52 -4.82 -7.83 39.97
C PRO A 52 -4.91 -8.99 40.97
N ASP A 53 -5.28 -10.18 40.50
CA ASP A 53 -5.34 -11.42 41.30
C ASP A 53 -3.97 -12.08 41.49
N GLY A 54 -2.90 -11.48 40.96
CA GLY A 54 -1.55 -12.02 41.05
C GLY A 54 -1.22 -13.08 40.03
N THR A 55 -2.05 -13.30 39.02
CA THR A 55 -1.82 -14.22 37.91
C THR A 55 -1.29 -13.52 36.67
N PHE A 56 -0.59 -14.27 35.80
CA PHE A 56 -0.19 -13.82 34.46
C PHE A 56 -1.13 -14.34 33.37
N ARG A 57 -1.73 -15.46 33.57
CA ARG A 57 -2.59 -16.20 32.64
C ARG A 57 -1.89 -16.54 31.32
N PRO A 58 -0.80 -17.32 31.37
CA PRO A 58 0.09 -17.55 30.22
C PRO A 58 -0.60 -18.22 29.02
N ASN A 59 -1.63 -19.04 29.29
CA ASN A 59 -2.36 -19.80 28.26
C ASN A 59 -3.59 -19.05 27.70
N ASP A 60 -3.98 -17.94 28.30
CA ASP A 60 -5.06 -17.12 27.75
C ASP A 60 -4.60 -16.46 26.46
N THR A 61 -5.51 -16.31 25.50
CA THR A 61 -5.21 -15.59 24.26
C THR A 61 -5.07 -14.10 24.54
N ILE A 62 -4.10 -13.47 23.88
CA ILE A 62 -3.92 -12.01 23.92
C ILE A 62 -4.82 -11.33 22.90
N THR A 63 -5.47 -10.23 23.26
CA THR A 63 -6.28 -9.45 22.34
C THR A 63 -5.42 -8.61 21.39
N ALA A 64 -6.01 -8.14 20.28
CA ALA A 64 -5.32 -7.25 19.35
C ALA A 64 -4.85 -5.96 20.06
N ALA A 65 -5.71 -5.35 20.89
CA ALA A 65 -5.37 -4.14 21.65
C ALA A 65 -4.24 -4.38 22.64
N GLU A 66 -4.25 -5.48 23.40
CA GLU A 66 -3.18 -5.82 24.33
C GLU A 66 -1.86 -6.02 23.60
N PHE A 67 -1.86 -6.81 22.50
CA PHE A 67 -0.66 -7.10 21.74
C PHE A 67 -0.05 -5.83 21.12
N VAL A 68 -0.85 -5.04 20.40
CA VAL A 68 -0.39 -3.80 19.77
C VAL A 68 0.13 -2.82 20.83
N SER A 69 -0.52 -2.70 22.00
CA SER A 69 -0.05 -1.82 23.07
C SER A 69 1.30 -2.25 23.65
N VAL A 70 1.57 -3.56 23.75
CA VAL A 70 2.90 -4.05 24.17
C VAL A 70 3.94 -3.74 23.12
N VAL A 71 3.65 -3.96 21.83
CA VAL A 71 4.56 -3.63 20.72
C VAL A 71 4.80 -2.12 20.66
N ALA A 72 3.77 -1.29 20.90
CA ALA A 72 3.88 0.17 20.94
C ALA A 72 4.88 0.65 22.01
N ARG A 73 4.81 0.11 23.22
CA ARG A 73 5.80 0.39 24.27
C ARG A 73 7.21 -0.03 23.86
N CYS A 74 7.36 -1.13 23.14
CA CYS A 74 8.65 -1.56 22.60
C CYS A 74 9.18 -0.64 21.49
N GLY A 75 8.30 -0.11 20.64
CA GLY A 75 8.62 0.77 19.51
C GLY A 75 8.67 2.26 19.87
N GLY A 76 8.50 2.62 21.16
CA GLY A 76 8.59 4.03 21.59
C GLY A 76 7.34 4.87 21.31
N ILE A 77 6.22 4.27 20.91
CA ILE A 77 4.94 4.97 20.83
C ILE A 77 4.39 5.11 22.26
N PRO A 78 4.14 6.33 22.75
CA PRO A 78 3.60 6.53 24.09
C PRO A 78 2.18 5.97 24.21
N ASP A 79 1.83 5.44 25.40
CA ASP A 79 0.45 5.09 25.72
C ASP A 79 -0.39 6.37 25.64
N SER A 80 -1.20 6.51 24.58
CA SER A 80 -2.10 7.62 24.45
C SER A 80 -3.45 7.26 25.07
N VAL A 81 -3.82 7.99 26.12
CA VAL A 81 -5.15 7.89 26.71
C VAL A 81 -6.07 8.81 25.89
N THR A 82 -6.91 8.25 25.06
CA THR A 82 -8.01 9.01 24.47
C THR A 82 -9.27 8.79 25.30
N TYR A 83 -10.08 9.83 25.41
CA TYR A 83 -11.39 9.77 26.09
C TYR A 83 -12.48 9.08 25.26
N ASP A 84 -12.09 8.32 24.23
CA ASP A 84 -12.96 7.58 23.35
C ASP A 84 -13.38 6.21 23.93
N ALA A 85 -14.34 5.59 23.30
CA ALA A 85 -15.06 4.41 23.79
C ALA A 85 -14.21 3.16 24.12
N HIS A 86 -12.88 3.16 23.83
CA HIS A 86 -11.99 2.03 24.11
C HIS A 86 -10.63 2.49 24.63
N TRP A 87 -10.11 1.82 25.69
CA TRP A 87 -8.88 2.18 26.38
C TRP A 87 -7.61 2.24 25.50
N ALA A 88 -7.56 1.43 24.44
CA ALA A 88 -6.41 1.38 23.53
C ALA A 88 -6.61 2.22 22.24
N ALA A 89 -7.73 2.91 22.06
CA ALA A 89 -8.07 3.53 20.78
C ALA A 89 -6.95 4.44 20.24
N GLY A 90 -6.36 5.27 21.07
CA GLY A 90 -5.27 6.14 20.65
C GLY A 90 -3.98 5.39 20.26
N THR A 91 -3.61 4.35 21.02
CA THR A 91 -2.44 3.51 20.70
C THR A 91 -2.69 2.70 19.43
N MET A 92 -3.91 2.18 19.26
CA MET A 92 -4.31 1.47 18.04
C MET A 92 -4.26 2.40 16.82
N GLN A 93 -4.77 3.62 16.93
CA GLN A 93 -4.68 4.60 15.85
C GLN A 93 -3.22 4.95 15.52
N ALA A 94 -2.39 5.21 16.52
CA ALA A 94 -0.97 5.51 16.30
C ALA A 94 -0.22 4.34 15.63
N ALA A 95 -0.54 3.10 15.97
CA ALA A 95 0.04 1.91 15.33
C ALA A 95 -0.46 1.73 13.89
N LEU A 96 -1.73 2.04 13.62
CA LEU A 96 -2.29 2.08 12.27
C LEU A 96 -1.60 3.16 11.42
N ASP A 97 -1.47 4.37 11.95
CA ASP A 97 -0.80 5.50 11.28
C ASP A 97 0.69 5.21 11.01
N ALA A 98 1.33 4.42 11.89
CA ALA A 98 2.69 3.95 11.70
C ALA A 98 2.82 2.77 10.72
N GLY A 99 1.73 2.29 10.13
CA GLY A 99 1.71 1.19 9.16
C GLY A 99 2.03 -0.19 9.75
N TRP A 100 1.81 -0.39 11.05
CA TRP A 100 2.07 -1.68 11.69
C TRP A 100 1.00 -2.72 11.34
N TYR A 101 -0.20 -2.28 11.04
CA TYR A 101 -1.28 -3.09 10.49
C TYR A 101 -2.19 -2.22 9.62
N ASP A 102 -3.03 -2.85 8.81
CA ASP A 102 -3.99 -2.18 7.95
C ASP A 102 -5.39 -2.20 8.60
N TRP A 103 -6.23 -1.23 8.28
CA TRP A 103 -7.57 -1.08 8.89
C TRP A 103 -8.47 -2.31 8.68
N ASP A 104 -8.28 -3.08 7.59
CA ASP A 104 -9.02 -4.29 7.30
C ASP A 104 -8.51 -5.51 8.09
N GLU A 105 -7.27 -5.45 8.58
CA GLU A 105 -6.69 -6.45 9.48
C GLU A 105 -7.28 -6.31 10.90
N ILE A 106 -7.39 -5.06 11.40
CA ILE A 106 -8.03 -4.72 12.67
C ILE A 106 -8.88 -3.46 12.46
N PRO A 107 -10.16 -3.61 12.05
CA PRO A 107 -11.05 -2.47 11.89
C PRO A 107 -11.18 -1.64 13.18
N PRO A 108 -11.24 -0.29 13.09
CA PRO A 108 -11.24 0.59 14.25
C PRO A 108 -12.57 0.51 15.02
N SER A 109 -12.73 -0.50 15.85
CA SER A 109 -13.87 -0.65 16.77
C SER A 109 -13.42 -1.38 18.03
N GLY A 110 -13.96 -0.99 19.18
CA GLY A 110 -13.66 -1.66 20.45
C GLY A 110 -13.92 -3.17 20.40
N GLU A 111 -14.99 -3.60 19.75
CA GLU A 111 -15.28 -5.03 19.57
C GLU A 111 -14.14 -5.77 18.84
N LYS A 112 -13.54 -5.17 17.83
CA LYS A 112 -12.43 -5.77 17.06
C LYS A 112 -11.12 -5.71 17.83
N TYR A 113 -10.90 -4.66 18.61
CA TYR A 113 -9.74 -4.49 19.46
C TYR A 113 -9.66 -5.55 20.56
N ASP A 114 -10.81 -5.99 21.08
CA ASP A 114 -10.90 -7.02 22.12
C ASP A 114 -10.91 -8.46 21.59
N LYS A 115 -10.84 -8.66 20.28
CA LYS A 115 -10.72 -10.03 19.73
C LYS A 115 -9.30 -10.58 19.91
N PRO A 116 -9.16 -11.89 20.16
CA PRO A 116 -7.85 -12.55 20.11
C PRO A 116 -7.14 -12.28 18.77
N ILE A 117 -5.88 -11.87 18.84
CA ILE A 117 -5.07 -11.69 17.64
C ILE A 117 -4.60 -13.05 17.10
N VAL A 118 -4.71 -13.26 15.79
CA VAL A 118 -4.20 -14.49 15.15
C VAL A 118 -2.68 -14.40 14.93
N ARG A 119 -1.98 -15.53 15.01
CA ARG A 119 -0.51 -15.61 15.02
C ARG A 119 0.14 -14.95 13.79
N GLN A 120 -0.38 -15.17 12.59
CA GLN A 120 0.19 -14.55 11.37
C GLN A 120 0.13 -13.02 11.40
N LEU A 121 -0.97 -12.44 11.89
CA LEU A 121 -1.12 -10.99 12.03
C LEU A 121 -0.21 -10.44 13.12
N ALA A 122 -0.15 -11.10 14.28
CA ALA A 122 0.72 -10.70 15.37
C ALA A 122 2.20 -10.65 14.96
N VAL A 123 2.68 -11.70 14.26
CA VAL A 123 4.05 -11.74 13.74
C VAL A 123 4.27 -10.66 12.70
N SER A 124 3.30 -10.43 11.80
CA SER A 124 3.39 -9.37 10.78
C SER A 124 3.50 -7.97 11.42
N ILE A 125 2.64 -7.65 12.40
CA ILE A 125 2.70 -6.39 13.15
C ILE A 125 4.06 -6.22 13.83
N LEU A 126 4.54 -7.25 14.51
CA LEU A 126 5.81 -7.22 15.22
C LEU A 126 7.00 -6.96 14.27
N MET A 127 7.00 -7.59 13.10
CA MET A 127 8.04 -7.39 12.08
C MET A 127 7.96 -6.00 11.44
N ARG A 128 6.75 -5.47 11.18
CA ARG A 128 6.58 -4.10 10.67
C ARG A 128 7.05 -3.07 11.69
N ALA A 129 6.76 -3.28 12.98
CA ALA A 129 7.04 -2.33 14.04
C ALA A 129 8.51 -2.29 14.47
N LEU A 130 9.15 -3.44 14.66
CA LEU A 130 10.46 -3.54 15.31
C LEU A 130 11.59 -3.96 14.37
N LEU A 131 11.27 -4.60 13.25
CA LEU A 131 12.24 -5.22 12.34
C LEU A 131 11.82 -5.01 10.86
N PRO A 132 11.49 -3.77 10.43
CA PRO A 132 10.95 -3.51 9.09
C PRO A 132 11.88 -3.95 7.96
N ASP A 133 13.21 -3.84 8.16
CA ASP A 133 14.24 -4.11 7.16
C ASP A 133 14.66 -5.58 7.07
N LYS A 134 14.07 -6.47 7.88
CA LYS A 134 14.40 -7.90 7.82
C LYS A 134 13.66 -8.60 6.70
N SER A 135 14.42 -9.44 5.99
CA SER A 135 13.92 -10.31 4.91
C SER A 135 14.44 -11.73 5.09
N GLY A 136 13.97 -12.66 4.28
CA GLY A 136 14.42 -14.05 4.27
C GLY A 136 14.31 -14.65 2.87
N ASP A 137 15.03 -15.75 2.64
CA ASP A 137 14.92 -16.50 1.39
C ASP A 137 13.65 -17.35 1.40
N TYR A 138 12.81 -17.15 0.38
CA TYR A 138 11.49 -17.80 0.30
C TYR A 138 11.60 -19.33 0.32
N ALA A 139 12.45 -19.91 -0.52
CA ALA A 139 12.51 -21.36 -0.65
C ALA A 139 13.07 -22.02 0.62
N THR A 140 14.09 -21.40 1.23
CA THR A 140 14.73 -21.89 2.45
C THR A 140 13.79 -21.83 3.65
N GLU A 141 13.04 -20.73 3.81
CA GLU A 141 12.22 -20.52 5.00
C GLU A 141 10.88 -21.26 4.91
N THR A 142 10.24 -21.29 3.74
CA THR A 142 8.98 -22.03 3.56
C THR A 142 9.15 -23.54 3.75
N ALA A 143 10.31 -24.08 3.42
CA ALA A 143 10.64 -25.50 3.67
C ALA A 143 10.66 -25.87 5.17
N LYS A 144 10.77 -24.89 6.06
CA LYS A 144 10.76 -25.08 7.53
C LYS A 144 9.35 -25.03 8.13
N ILE A 145 8.34 -24.63 7.35
CA ILE A 145 6.99 -24.35 7.84
C ILE A 145 6.02 -25.33 7.20
N ALA A 146 5.68 -26.40 7.93
CA ALA A 146 4.88 -27.52 7.42
C ALA A 146 3.47 -27.09 6.95
N ASP A 147 2.90 -26.05 7.56
CA ASP A 147 1.58 -25.52 7.26
C ASP A 147 1.62 -24.14 6.56
N PHE A 148 2.71 -23.83 5.84
CA PHE A 148 2.90 -22.53 5.15
C PHE A 148 1.75 -22.22 4.18
N SER A 149 1.17 -23.23 3.53
CA SER A 149 0.01 -23.07 2.64
C SER A 149 -1.25 -22.49 3.31
N GLN A 150 -1.31 -22.46 4.65
CA GLN A 150 -2.41 -21.87 5.42
C GLN A 150 -2.16 -20.39 5.77
N VAL A 151 -0.96 -19.88 5.52
CA VAL A 151 -0.65 -18.45 5.70
C VAL A 151 -1.35 -17.64 4.61
N ASP A 152 -1.95 -16.50 4.97
CA ASP A 152 -2.50 -15.58 3.98
C ASP A 152 -1.37 -14.88 3.23
N GLY A 153 -1.51 -14.72 1.92
CA GLY A 153 -0.48 -14.19 1.04
C GLY A 153 0.09 -12.83 1.48
N ARG A 154 -0.75 -11.97 2.08
CA ARG A 154 -0.32 -10.66 2.63
C ARG A 154 0.74 -10.75 3.74
N TYR A 155 0.88 -11.90 4.41
CA TYR A 155 1.82 -12.08 5.51
C TYR A 155 3.08 -12.86 5.11
N PHE A 156 3.16 -13.41 3.91
CA PHE A 156 4.25 -14.29 3.48
C PHE A 156 5.63 -13.71 3.79
N ASN A 157 5.92 -12.52 3.31
CA ASN A 157 7.25 -11.92 3.46
C ASN A 157 7.62 -11.64 4.91
N LYS A 158 6.66 -11.20 5.74
CA LYS A 158 6.93 -10.92 7.16
C LYS A 158 7.11 -12.20 7.97
N ILE A 159 6.39 -13.28 7.64
CA ILE A 159 6.56 -14.60 8.27
C ILE A 159 7.88 -15.22 7.84
N ILE A 160 8.24 -15.17 6.57
CA ILE A 160 9.53 -15.61 6.06
C ILE A 160 10.68 -14.86 6.75
N ALA A 161 10.59 -13.53 6.84
CA ALA A 161 11.57 -12.71 7.54
C ALA A 161 11.66 -13.06 9.03
N ALA A 162 10.52 -13.31 9.69
CA ALA A 162 10.47 -13.70 11.09
C ALA A 162 11.13 -15.07 11.35
N TYR A 163 10.97 -16.03 10.46
CA TYR A 163 11.65 -17.32 10.53
C TYR A 163 13.16 -17.16 10.26
N SER A 164 13.53 -16.42 9.22
CA SER A 164 14.92 -16.17 8.85
C SER A 164 15.73 -15.54 9.98
N CYS A 165 15.16 -14.58 10.71
CA CYS A 165 15.85 -13.93 11.82
C CYS A 165 15.57 -14.58 13.19
N GLY A 166 14.76 -15.64 13.27
CA GLY A 166 14.52 -16.41 14.50
C GLY A 166 13.49 -15.80 15.46
N VAL A 167 12.69 -14.82 15.03
CA VAL A 167 11.55 -14.27 15.80
C VAL A 167 10.44 -15.31 15.91
N ALA A 168 10.04 -15.91 14.79
CA ALA A 168 9.05 -16.99 14.75
C ALA A 168 9.73 -18.34 14.62
N GLN A 169 9.09 -19.35 15.18
CA GLN A 169 9.49 -20.76 15.11
C GLN A 169 8.21 -21.62 15.04
N GLY A 170 8.29 -22.76 14.37
CA GLY A 170 7.24 -23.77 14.41
C GLY A 170 7.23 -24.55 15.72
N ASP A 171 6.19 -25.33 15.90
CA ASP A 171 6.13 -26.35 16.95
C ASP A 171 7.02 -27.57 16.62
N ASN A 172 6.96 -28.60 17.45
CA ASN A 172 7.75 -29.83 17.25
C ASN A 172 7.41 -30.59 15.95
N SER A 173 6.29 -30.28 15.30
CA SER A 173 5.89 -30.81 13.99
C SER A 173 6.24 -29.87 12.84
N GLY A 174 6.86 -28.73 13.11
CA GLY A 174 7.20 -27.72 12.15
C GLY A 174 6.02 -26.83 11.72
N CYS A 175 4.88 -26.89 12.43
CA CYS A 175 3.70 -26.08 12.12
C CYS A 175 3.80 -24.69 12.77
N PHE A 176 3.45 -23.67 12.01
CA PHE A 176 3.38 -22.28 12.47
C PHE A 176 2.03 -21.92 13.08
N HIS A 177 0.95 -22.58 12.66
CA HIS A 177 -0.44 -22.33 13.07
C HIS A 177 -0.92 -20.89 12.78
N PRO A 178 -0.91 -20.43 11.54
CA PRO A 178 -1.10 -19.02 11.18
C PRO A 178 -2.44 -18.43 11.64
N LYS A 179 -3.49 -19.22 11.66
CA LYS A 179 -4.88 -18.80 12.00
C LYS A 179 -5.21 -18.97 13.48
N SER A 180 -4.36 -19.59 14.27
CA SER A 180 -4.61 -19.78 15.71
C SER A 180 -4.42 -18.47 16.47
N GLY A 181 -5.23 -18.27 17.54
CA GLY A 181 -5.02 -17.19 18.48
C GLY A 181 -3.65 -17.32 19.17
N LEU A 182 -2.97 -16.19 19.37
CA LEU A 182 -1.71 -16.14 20.06
C LEU A 182 -1.94 -16.12 21.58
N THR A 183 -1.25 -16.96 22.34
CA THR A 183 -1.32 -16.90 23.82
C THR A 183 -0.44 -15.78 24.38
N ARG A 184 -0.72 -15.36 25.62
CA ARG A 184 0.05 -14.31 26.30
C ARG A 184 1.52 -14.72 26.49
N ALA A 185 1.78 -16.00 26.80
CA ALA A 185 3.14 -16.56 26.90
C ALA A 185 3.88 -16.54 25.56
N GLU A 186 3.21 -16.93 24.48
CA GLU A 186 3.78 -16.89 23.14
C GLU A 186 4.07 -15.46 22.68
N ALA A 187 3.19 -14.51 23.01
CA ALA A 187 3.41 -13.10 22.74
C ALA A 187 4.67 -12.58 23.43
N CYS A 188 4.90 -12.90 24.71
CA CYS A 188 6.13 -12.56 25.41
C CYS A 188 7.36 -13.09 24.68
N ALA A 189 7.33 -14.34 24.25
CA ALA A 189 8.47 -14.99 23.61
C ALA A 189 8.84 -14.33 22.28
N ILE A 190 7.86 -14.09 21.39
CA ILE A 190 8.14 -13.48 20.07
C ILE A 190 8.55 -12.01 20.18
N ILE A 191 7.90 -11.23 21.06
CA ILE A 191 8.24 -9.82 21.27
C ILE A 191 9.66 -9.70 21.86
N ARG A 192 10.02 -10.52 22.86
CA ARG A 192 11.36 -10.48 23.42
C ARG A 192 12.44 -10.84 22.40
N ARG A 193 12.20 -11.85 21.57
CA ARG A 193 13.13 -12.21 20.48
C ARG A 193 13.29 -11.05 19.50
N ALA A 194 12.22 -10.43 19.07
CA ALA A 194 12.26 -9.29 18.16
C ALA A 194 13.03 -8.11 18.76
N ARG A 195 12.80 -7.77 20.04
CA ARG A 195 13.56 -6.73 20.75
C ARG A 195 15.05 -7.04 20.86
N THR A 196 15.40 -8.29 21.12
CA THR A 196 16.80 -8.71 21.19
C THR A 196 17.51 -8.53 19.84
N ILE A 197 16.82 -8.82 18.74
CA ILE A 197 17.33 -8.68 17.37
C ILE A 197 17.41 -7.22 16.94
N ALA A 198 16.43 -6.40 17.34
CA ALA A 198 16.42 -4.96 17.10
C ALA A 198 17.57 -4.21 17.80
N GLY A 199 18.24 -4.87 18.75
CA GLY A 199 19.28 -4.29 19.59
C GLY A 199 18.71 -3.67 20.87
N ASN A 200 19.37 -3.91 22.03
CA ASN A 200 18.97 -3.36 23.33
C ASN A 200 19.28 -1.85 23.44
N GLY A 201 18.88 -1.06 22.43
CA GLY A 201 18.90 0.40 22.50
C GLY A 201 17.65 0.91 23.20
N THR A 202 17.81 1.78 24.18
CA THR A 202 16.78 2.68 24.69
C THR A 202 15.99 3.23 23.49
N PRO A 203 14.65 3.34 23.53
CA PRO A 203 13.89 3.88 22.40
C PRO A 203 14.44 5.26 22.07
N ALA A 204 15.11 5.41 20.95
CA ALA A 204 15.33 6.72 20.37
C ALA A 204 13.95 7.18 19.90
N VAL A 205 13.48 8.31 20.41
CA VAL A 205 12.44 9.10 19.79
C VAL A 205 12.82 9.22 18.31
N PRO A 206 11.96 8.89 17.36
CA PRO A 206 12.30 9.08 15.96
C PRO A 206 12.53 10.58 15.73
N ASP A 207 13.78 10.99 15.67
CA ASP A 207 14.14 12.13 14.82
C ASP A 207 13.80 11.72 13.39
N ALA A 208 13.33 12.67 12.62
CA ALA A 208 12.99 12.52 11.23
C ALA A 208 14.03 11.65 10.49
N PRO A 209 13.62 10.81 9.52
CA PRO A 209 14.39 9.68 9.03
C PRO A 209 15.78 10.10 8.55
N GLN A 210 16.81 9.68 9.27
CA GLN A 210 18.17 9.68 8.77
C GLN A 210 18.39 8.36 8.03
N THR A 211 18.61 8.49 6.74
CA THR A 211 18.95 7.41 5.82
C THR A 211 20.18 6.61 6.27
N PRO A 212 20.17 5.26 6.16
CA PRO A 212 21.39 4.46 6.29
C PRO A 212 22.31 4.75 5.10
N ASN A 213 23.58 5.03 5.39
CA ASN A 213 24.64 5.07 4.38
C ASN A 213 24.89 3.67 3.80
N THR A 214 24.14 3.31 2.78
CA THR A 214 24.57 2.36 1.76
C THR A 214 25.25 3.19 0.66
N PRO A 215 26.33 2.72 -0.02
CA PRO A 215 26.88 3.47 -1.12
C PRO A 215 25.80 3.71 -2.15
N GLU A 216 25.39 4.95 -2.24
CA GLU A 216 24.36 5.45 -3.13
C GLU A 216 24.83 5.20 -4.56
N VAL A 217 24.20 4.21 -5.22
CA VAL A 217 24.05 4.34 -6.67
C VAL A 217 23.17 5.58 -6.83
N PRO A 218 23.62 6.62 -7.53
CA PRO A 218 22.80 7.83 -7.67
C PRO A 218 21.44 7.40 -8.20
N ALA A 219 20.39 7.65 -7.41
CA ALA A 219 19.04 7.53 -7.90
C ALA A 219 18.95 8.39 -9.17
N PRO A 220 18.40 7.88 -10.27
CA PRO A 220 18.18 8.71 -11.43
C PRO A 220 17.42 9.94 -10.98
N THR A 221 17.88 11.13 -11.35
CA THR A 221 17.18 12.39 -11.08
C THR A 221 15.86 12.31 -11.84
N VAL A 222 14.79 11.95 -11.13
CA VAL A 222 13.44 11.89 -11.69
C VAL A 222 12.99 13.33 -11.89
N LYS A 223 12.66 13.70 -13.12
CA LYS A 223 12.03 14.97 -13.41
C LYS A 223 10.54 14.84 -13.08
N THR A 224 10.11 15.56 -12.07
CA THR A 224 8.68 15.73 -11.76
C THR A 224 8.19 16.99 -12.47
N GLY A 225 7.03 16.93 -13.12
CA GLY A 225 6.48 18.02 -13.93
C GLY A 225 7.00 18.00 -15.37
N GLY A 226 6.58 19.00 -16.16
CA GLY A 226 6.80 19.06 -17.59
C GLY A 226 5.77 18.28 -18.39
N GLY A 227 5.50 18.76 -19.61
CA GLY A 227 4.53 18.15 -20.50
C GLY A 227 5.18 17.45 -21.69
N VAL A 228 4.37 17.22 -22.71
CA VAL A 228 4.80 16.57 -23.95
C VAL A 228 5.90 17.38 -24.66
N SER A 229 5.81 18.71 -24.60
CA SER A 229 6.81 19.61 -25.21
C SER A 229 8.21 19.50 -24.56
N GLU A 230 8.29 19.08 -23.30
CA GLU A 230 9.55 18.88 -22.58
C GLU A 230 10.11 17.47 -22.80
N HIS A 231 9.24 16.44 -22.71
CA HIS A 231 9.65 15.06 -22.63
C HIS A 231 9.58 14.29 -23.96
N GLY A 232 8.77 14.76 -24.94
CA GLY A 232 8.63 14.13 -26.25
C GLY A 232 8.04 12.71 -26.17
N TRP A 233 8.58 11.79 -26.98
CA TRP A 233 8.19 10.38 -26.97
C TRP A 233 8.67 9.67 -25.69
N LEU A 234 7.74 9.06 -24.99
CA LEU A 234 8.07 8.27 -23.81
C LEU A 234 8.56 6.88 -24.19
N GLN A 235 9.46 6.33 -23.38
CA GLN A 235 9.99 4.99 -23.54
C GLN A 235 10.16 4.29 -22.19
N VAL A 236 10.11 2.96 -22.18
CA VAL A 236 10.39 2.16 -20.98
C VAL A 236 11.85 1.69 -21.02
N LYS A 237 12.61 2.02 -19.97
CA LYS A 237 13.98 1.54 -19.75
C LYS A 237 14.09 0.81 -18.42
N GLY A 238 14.27 -0.49 -18.47
CA GLY A 238 14.19 -1.34 -17.28
C GLY A 238 12.77 -1.27 -16.70
N THR A 239 12.65 -0.77 -15.48
CA THR A 239 11.35 -0.58 -14.81
C THR A 239 10.86 0.87 -14.81
N GLN A 240 11.57 1.79 -15.48
CA GLN A 240 11.30 3.21 -15.42
C GLN A 240 10.66 3.72 -16.72
N LEU A 241 9.69 4.64 -16.56
CA LEU A 241 9.23 5.50 -17.66
C LEU A 241 10.28 6.58 -17.87
N CYS A 242 10.68 6.79 -19.13
CA CYS A 242 11.70 7.77 -19.50
C CYS A 242 11.23 8.65 -20.64
N ASP A 243 11.80 9.86 -20.74
CA ASP A 243 11.63 10.74 -21.88
C ASP A 243 12.37 10.22 -23.14
N GLU A 244 12.24 10.92 -24.25
CA GLU A 244 12.90 10.57 -25.51
C GLU A 244 14.44 10.58 -25.41
N LYS A 245 15.00 11.32 -24.44
CA LYS A 245 16.44 11.42 -24.18
C LYS A 245 16.92 10.35 -23.20
N GLY A 246 15.99 9.61 -22.60
CA GLY A 246 16.23 8.54 -21.64
C GLY A 246 16.36 8.97 -20.20
N ALA A 247 15.99 10.20 -19.85
CA ALA A 247 15.85 10.63 -18.47
C ALA A 247 14.54 10.08 -17.88
N ALA A 248 14.59 9.64 -16.62
CA ALA A 248 13.38 9.15 -15.93
C ALA A 248 12.34 10.26 -15.77
N VAL A 249 11.08 9.94 -16.02
CA VAL A 249 9.93 10.84 -15.97
C VAL A 249 8.87 10.26 -15.05
N GLU A 250 8.26 11.13 -14.26
CA GLU A 250 7.11 10.79 -13.43
C GLU A 250 5.93 11.68 -13.85
N LEU A 251 4.83 11.06 -14.27
CA LEU A 251 3.61 11.75 -14.70
C LEU A 251 2.59 11.72 -13.57
N HIS A 252 1.97 12.88 -13.31
CA HIS A 252 0.95 13.05 -12.28
C HIS A 252 -0.33 13.61 -12.89
N GLY A 253 -1.47 13.05 -12.55
CA GLY A 253 -2.70 13.56 -13.11
C GLY A 253 -3.99 13.02 -12.53
N MET A 254 -5.08 13.35 -13.23
CA MET A 254 -6.43 12.93 -12.89
C MET A 254 -6.98 11.94 -13.90
N SER A 255 -7.71 10.93 -13.41
CA SER A 255 -8.66 10.18 -14.22
C SER A 255 -9.98 10.92 -14.27
N SER A 256 -10.63 10.97 -15.45
CA SER A 256 -12.07 11.25 -15.46
C SER A 256 -12.80 10.14 -14.70
N HIS A 257 -14.00 10.41 -14.20
CA HIS A 257 -15.01 9.36 -13.98
C HIS A 257 -15.52 8.87 -15.33
N GLY A 258 -16.42 7.87 -15.36
CA GLY A 258 -17.00 7.39 -16.61
C GLY A 258 -17.53 8.54 -17.49
N ILE A 259 -16.98 8.68 -18.70
CA ILE A 259 -17.29 9.80 -19.61
C ILE A 259 -18.74 9.82 -20.10
N GLN A 260 -19.46 8.69 -19.96
CA GLN A 260 -20.89 8.62 -20.23
C GLN A 260 -21.75 9.30 -19.16
N TRP A 261 -21.27 9.37 -17.92
CA TRP A 261 -22.01 9.96 -16.79
C TRP A 261 -21.59 11.40 -16.49
N PHE A 262 -20.30 11.72 -16.70
CA PHE A 262 -19.73 13.02 -16.38
C PHE A 262 -19.00 13.66 -17.57
N PRO A 263 -19.64 13.74 -18.78
CA PRO A 263 -18.97 14.26 -19.98
C PRO A 263 -18.53 15.72 -19.87
N GLN A 264 -19.14 16.50 -18.96
CA GLN A 264 -18.76 17.90 -18.71
C GLN A 264 -17.35 18.04 -18.15
N TYR A 265 -16.88 17.06 -17.37
CA TYR A 265 -15.54 17.10 -16.74
C TYR A 265 -14.43 16.56 -17.65
N VAL A 266 -14.74 16.12 -18.86
CA VAL A 266 -13.76 15.87 -19.92
C VAL A 266 -13.81 16.95 -21.01
N SER A 267 -14.43 18.09 -20.73
CA SER A 267 -14.45 19.25 -21.61
C SER A 267 -13.08 19.93 -21.66
N ARG A 268 -12.84 20.69 -22.72
CA ARG A 268 -11.60 21.46 -22.89
C ARG A 268 -11.25 22.33 -21.69
N GLN A 269 -12.26 23.00 -21.11
CA GLN A 269 -12.04 23.87 -19.95
C GLN A 269 -11.73 23.07 -18.67
N ALA A 270 -12.41 21.94 -18.44
CA ALA A 270 -12.15 21.09 -17.27
C ALA A 270 -10.71 20.52 -17.29
N ILE A 271 -10.27 20.07 -18.47
CA ILE A 271 -8.90 19.57 -18.64
C ILE A 271 -7.86 20.71 -18.49
N ALA A 272 -8.16 21.89 -19.06
CA ALA A 272 -7.31 23.07 -18.87
C ALA A 272 -7.22 23.50 -17.40
N ASN A 273 -8.31 23.39 -16.65
CA ASN A 273 -8.30 23.64 -15.21
C ASN A 273 -7.38 22.64 -14.48
N THR A 274 -7.44 21.35 -14.84
CA THR A 274 -6.58 20.31 -14.25
C THR A 274 -5.08 20.59 -14.55
N ALA A 275 -4.76 20.96 -15.79
CA ALA A 275 -3.41 21.36 -16.18
C ALA A 275 -2.93 22.60 -15.41
N ALA A 276 -3.82 23.57 -15.13
CA ALA A 276 -3.49 24.78 -14.40
C ALA A 276 -3.09 24.53 -12.93
N TYR A 277 -3.50 23.41 -12.36
CA TYR A 277 -3.04 22.96 -11.03
C TYR A 277 -1.70 22.18 -11.08
N GLY A 278 -1.13 21.94 -12.25
CA GLY A 278 0.19 21.31 -12.41
C GLY A 278 0.16 19.88 -12.96
N ALA A 279 -1.01 19.29 -13.20
CA ALA A 279 -1.11 17.96 -13.79
C ALA A 279 -0.51 17.94 -15.21
N ASN A 280 0.32 16.93 -15.51
CA ASN A 280 0.89 16.67 -16.83
C ASN A 280 0.33 15.40 -17.48
N LEU A 281 -0.66 14.75 -16.85
CA LEU A 281 -1.33 13.54 -17.28
C LEU A 281 -2.84 13.68 -17.12
N PHE A 282 -3.60 13.17 -18.10
CA PHE A 282 -5.06 13.01 -18.00
C PHE A 282 -5.47 11.61 -18.45
N ARG A 283 -6.29 10.90 -17.67
CA ARG A 283 -6.81 9.59 -18.02
C ARG A 283 -8.27 9.68 -18.42
N VAL A 284 -8.62 9.17 -19.57
CA VAL A 284 -9.99 9.15 -20.13
C VAL A 284 -10.60 7.77 -19.90
N ALA A 285 -11.41 7.64 -18.85
CA ALA A 285 -12.08 6.40 -18.48
C ALA A 285 -13.31 6.15 -19.35
N MET A 286 -13.12 5.42 -20.47
CA MET A 286 -14.19 5.06 -21.39
C MET A 286 -14.74 3.68 -21.04
N TYR A 287 -15.79 3.64 -20.22
CA TYR A 287 -16.46 2.40 -19.85
C TYR A 287 -16.93 1.61 -21.05
N THR A 288 -16.72 0.30 -21.03
CA THR A 288 -17.20 -0.65 -22.05
C THR A 288 -18.67 -0.96 -21.86
N GLY A 289 -19.04 -1.45 -20.70
CA GLY A 289 -20.42 -1.69 -20.24
C GLY A 289 -21.11 -0.45 -19.69
N GLU A 290 -22.15 -0.65 -18.91
CA GLU A 290 -22.80 0.37 -18.04
C GLU A 290 -23.25 1.65 -18.79
N GLY A 291 -23.77 1.49 -20.00
CA GLY A 291 -24.17 2.62 -20.85
C GLY A 291 -23.01 3.28 -21.62
N GLY A 292 -21.81 2.71 -21.53
CA GLY A 292 -20.61 3.20 -22.18
C GLY A 292 -20.49 2.78 -23.66
N TYR A 293 -19.28 2.38 -24.08
CA TYR A 293 -18.92 2.14 -25.48
C TYR A 293 -19.83 1.14 -26.20
N LEU A 294 -20.13 0.00 -25.58
CA LEU A 294 -20.96 -1.04 -26.19
C LEU A 294 -22.39 -0.56 -26.46
N SER A 295 -22.90 0.38 -25.68
CA SER A 295 -24.24 0.95 -25.88
C SER A 295 -24.27 2.06 -26.94
N ASN A 296 -23.20 2.87 -27.02
CA ASN A 296 -23.14 3.99 -27.99
C ASN A 296 -21.69 4.29 -28.42
N PRO A 297 -21.07 3.44 -29.24
CA PRO A 297 -19.67 3.58 -29.64
C PRO A 297 -19.34 4.89 -30.35
N VAL A 298 -20.31 5.43 -31.14
CA VAL A 298 -20.10 6.68 -31.86
C VAL A 298 -19.97 7.87 -30.91
N GLN A 299 -20.87 7.98 -29.94
CA GLN A 299 -20.83 9.07 -28.95
C GLN A 299 -19.64 8.93 -28.02
N MET A 300 -19.34 7.70 -27.58
CA MET A 300 -18.20 7.46 -26.68
C MET A 300 -16.88 7.82 -27.33
N LYS A 301 -16.65 7.41 -28.57
CA LYS A 301 -15.47 7.82 -29.34
C LYS A 301 -15.39 9.33 -29.51
N LYS A 302 -16.53 9.98 -29.87
CA LYS A 302 -16.57 11.44 -30.02
C LYS A 302 -16.16 12.16 -28.73
N THR A 303 -16.67 11.73 -27.58
CA THR A 303 -16.36 12.31 -26.28
C THR A 303 -14.89 12.04 -25.90
N ALA A 304 -14.41 10.79 -26.07
CA ALA A 304 -13.04 10.41 -25.76
C ALA A 304 -12.02 11.17 -26.62
N TYR A 305 -12.23 11.26 -27.93
CA TYR A 305 -11.32 11.99 -28.81
C TYR A 305 -11.30 13.49 -28.51
N ALA A 306 -12.43 14.10 -28.16
CA ALA A 306 -12.46 15.49 -27.75
C ALA A 306 -11.68 15.74 -26.46
N ALA A 307 -11.74 14.80 -25.50
CA ALA A 307 -10.96 14.84 -24.27
C ALA A 307 -9.45 14.67 -24.55
N MET A 308 -9.09 13.69 -25.38
CA MET A 308 -7.69 13.46 -25.79
C MET A 308 -7.10 14.68 -26.49
N ASP A 309 -7.83 15.24 -27.49
CA ASP A 309 -7.41 16.46 -28.19
C ASP A 309 -7.28 17.66 -27.24
N ALA A 310 -8.12 17.75 -26.20
CA ALA A 310 -8.03 18.79 -25.19
C ALA A 310 -6.80 18.63 -24.26
N ALA A 311 -6.46 17.40 -23.86
CA ALA A 311 -5.26 17.13 -23.06
C ALA A 311 -3.99 17.44 -23.85
N ILE A 312 -3.90 17.01 -25.10
CA ILE A 312 -2.79 17.32 -26.01
C ILE A 312 -2.63 18.84 -26.19
N ALA A 313 -3.74 19.57 -26.36
CA ALA A 313 -3.72 21.02 -26.51
C ALA A 313 -3.28 21.78 -25.25
N ASN A 314 -3.27 21.14 -24.08
CA ASN A 314 -2.76 21.65 -22.81
C ASN A 314 -1.38 21.06 -22.44
N ASP A 315 -0.67 20.53 -23.42
CA ASP A 315 0.67 19.97 -23.26
C ASP A 315 0.74 18.79 -22.26
N MET A 316 -0.38 18.05 -22.12
CA MET A 316 -0.49 16.89 -21.22
C MET A 316 -0.34 15.59 -21.99
N TYR A 317 0.23 14.58 -21.34
CA TYR A 317 0.05 13.19 -21.77
C TYR A 317 -1.38 12.75 -21.49
N VAL A 318 -1.89 11.81 -22.28
CA VAL A 318 -3.26 11.32 -22.15
C VAL A 318 -3.31 9.80 -22.25
N ILE A 319 -3.91 9.17 -21.26
CA ILE A 319 -4.27 7.76 -21.29
C ILE A 319 -5.67 7.63 -21.86
N ILE A 320 -5.84 6.85 -22.91
CA ILE A 320 -7.16 6.35 -23.35
C ILE A 320 -7.36 4.95 -22.77
N ASP A 321 -8.35 4.82 -21.90
CA ASP A 321 -8.60 3.63 -21.12
C ASP A 321 -9.85 2.89 -21.60
N TRP A 322 -9.67 1.62 -21.98
CA TRP A 322 -10.73 0.65 -22.21
C TRP A 322 -11.22 0.12 -20.87
N HIS A 323 -12.19 0.85 -20.30
CA HIS A 323 -12.58 0.72 -18.90
C HIS A 323 -13.54 -0.44 -18.68
N ILE A 324 -13.01 -1.67 -18.66
CA ILE A 324 -13.77 -2.85 -18.21
C ILE A 324 -13.92 -2.82 -16.69
N LEU A 325 -15.08 -3.19 -16.17
CA LEU A 325 -15.35 -3.29 -14.72
C LEU A 325 -16.34 -4.42 -14.42
N SER A 326 -17.64 -4.23 -14.62
CA SER A 326 -18.67 -5.27 -14.40
C SER A 326 -18.62 -6.40 -15.44
N ASP A 327 -18.07 -6.16 -16.60
CA ASP A 327 -17.81 -7.15 -17.66
C ASP A 327 -16.57 -8.04 -17.39
N GLY A 328 -15.72 -7.67 -16.46
CA GLY A 328 -14.68 -8.50 -15.80
C GLY A 328 -13.64 -9.17 -16.70
N ASP A 329 -14.06 -10.00 -17.64
CA ASP A 329 -13.19 -10.71 -18.57
C ASP A 329 -12.92 -9.88 -19.84
N PRO A 330 -11.67 -9.43 -20.09
CA PRO A 330 -11.34 -8.62 -21.26
C PRO A 330 -11.59 -9.37 -22.59
N MET A 331 -11.63 -10.70 -22.57
CA MET A 331 -11.93 -11.50 -23.75
C MET A 331 -13.40 -11.41 -24.19
N ALA A 332 -14.31 -10.98 -23.31
CA ALA A 332 -15.74 -10.88 -23.62
C ALA A 332 -16.02 -9.93 -24.81
N HIS A 333 -15.21 -8.86 -24.92
CA HIS A 333 -15.36 -7.82 -25.94
C HIS A 333 -14.08 -7.59 -26.77
N LEU A 334 -13.32 -8.67 -26.99
CA LEU A 334 -12.03 -8.62 -27.69
C LEU A 334 -12.14 -8.01 -29.10
N SER A 335 -13.18 -8.34 -29.88
CA SER A 335 -13.36 -7.83 -31.24
C SER A 335 -13.61 -6.34 -31.26
N GLU A 336 -14.42 -5.83 -30.35
CA GLU A 336 -14.73 -4.42 -30.19
C GLU A 336 -13.51 -3.64 -29.72
N ALA A 337 -12.78 -4.18 -28.75
CA ALA A 337 -11.51 -3.63 -28.27
C ALA A 337 -10.47 -3.56 -29.40
N GLU A 338 -10.29 -4.64 -30.16
CA GLU A 338 -9.34 -4.68 -31.28
C GLU A 338 -9.70 -3.64 -32.35
N ALA A 339 -10.98 -3.51 -32.68
CA ALA A 339 -11.46 -2.51 -33.65
C ALA A 339 -11.23 -1.07 -33.13
N PHE A 340 -11.54 -0.82 -31.87
CA PHE A 340 -11.33 0.48 -31.24
C PHE A 340 -9.85 0.85 -31.18
N PHE A 341 -8.99 -0.03 -30.66
CA PHE A 341 -7.56 0.27 -30.55
C PHE A 341 -6.87 0.40 -31.91
N ARG A 342 -7.34 -0.30 -32.93
CA ARG A 342 -6.86 -0.12 -34.31
C ARG A 342 -7.22 1.27 -34.85
N GLU A 343 -8.44 1.76 -34.58
CA GLU A 343 -8.91 3.08 -35.00
C GLU A 343 -8.17 4.20 -34.22
N VAL A 344 -8.13 4.13 -32.88
CA VAL A 344 -7.55 5.20 -32.07
C VAL A 344 -6.04 5.29 -32.25
N SER A 345 -5.33 4.15 -32.39
CA SER A 345 -3.90 4.16 -32.66
C SER A 345 -3.53 4.70 -34.04
N ALA A 346 -4.38 4.48 -35.05
CA ALA A 346 -4.21 5.10 -36.36
C ALA A 346 -4.47 6.61 -36.33
N ARG A 347 -5.44 7.07 -35.53
CA ARG A 347 -5.77 8.50 -35.41
C ARG A 347 -4.63 9.29 -34.76
N TYR A 348 -3.94 8.71 -33.77
CA TYR A 348 -2.90 9.36 -32.99
C TYR A 348 -1.50 8.76 -33.22
N ALA A 349 -1.27 8.18 -34.39
CA ALA A 349 -0.02 7.47 -34.73
C ALA A 349 1.24 8.33 -34.52
N ASP A 350 1.17 9.61 -34.86
CA ASP A 350 2.28 10.56 -34.78
C ASP A 350 2.28 11.40 -33.48
N SER A 351 1.43 11.06 -32.51
CA SER A 351 1.31 11.83 -31.27
C SER A 351 2.13 11.20 -30.13
N PRO A 352 3.18 11.86 -29.63
CA PRO A 352 3.91 11.37 -28.46
C PRO A 352 3.12 11.43 -27.16
N ALA A 353 1.97 12.13 -27.15
CA ALA A 353 1.17 12.36 -25.96
C ALA A 353 0.30 11.18 -25.54
N VAL A 354 0.05 10.19 -26.43
CA VAL A 354 -1.00 9.19 -26.20
C VAL A 354 -0.43 7.88 -25.65
N LEU A 355 -0.97 7.48 -24.51
CA LEU A 355 -0.76 6.19 -23.87
C LEU A 355 -2.05 5.36 -23.98
N TYR A 356 -1.94 4.06 -24.18
CA TYR A 356 -3.08 3.16 -24.37
C TYR A 356 -3.20 2.21 -23.18
N GLU A 357 -4.24 2.36 -22.37
CA GLU A 357 -4.60 1.41 -21.32
C GLU A 357 -5.63 0.43 -21.87
N ILE A 358 -5.19 -0.81 -22.06
CA ILE A 358 -5.95 -1.77 -22.86
C ILE A 358 -7.01 -2.54 -22.10
N CYS A 359 -6.94 -2.56 -20.78
CA CYS A 359 -8.01 -3.10 -19.91
C CYS A 359 -7.82 -2.55 -18.49
N ASN A 360 -8.86 -1.86 -17.99
CA ASN A 360 -8.85 -1.22 -16.67
C ASN A 360 -8.68 -2.22 -15.53
N GLU A 361 -9.70 -3.00 -15.24
CA GLU A 361 -9.79 -3.85 -14.05
C GLU A 361 -10.32 -5.26 -14.36
N PRO A 362 -9.51 -6.12 -14.97
CA PRO A 362 -9.88 -7.52 -15.14
C PRO A 362 -10.20 -8.18 -13.79
N ASN A 363 -11.36 -8.84 -13.67
CA ASN A 363 -11.84 -9.39 -12.40
C ASN A 363 -12.74 -10.63 -12.62
N GLY A 364 -13.46 -11.11 -11.57
CA GLY A 364 -14.39 -12.22 -11.70
C GLY A 364 -13.73 -13.60 -11.72
N GLY A 365 -12.50 -13.73 -11.20
CA GLY A 365 -11.81 -15.01 -11.13
C GLY A 365 -11.16 -15.45 -12.45
N ILE A 366 -10.92 -14.51 -13.36
CA ILE A 366 -10.16 -14.72 -14.59
C ILE A 366 -8.68 -14.96 -14.28
N SER A 367 -7.93 -15.52 -15.24
CA SER A 367 -6.49 -15.75 -15.06
C SER A 367 -5.66 -14.96 -16.06
N TRP A 368 -4.46 -14.57 -15.62
CA TRP A 368 -3.46 -13.95 -16.48
C TRP A 368 -3.23 -14.79 -17.74
N LYS A 369 -2.90 -16.07 -17.54
CA LYS A 369 -2.52 -16.98 -18.62
C LYS A 369 -3.61 -17.22 -19.66
N ASN A 370 -4.87 -17.38 -19.25
CA ASN A 370 -5.94 -17.82 -20.15
C ASN A 370 -6.81 -16.67 -20.69
N ASN A 371 -6.83 -15.53 -19.98
CA ASN A 371 -7.71 -14.41 -20.32
C ASN A 371 -6.91 -13.15 -20.64
N VAL A 372 -6.17 -12.59 -19.66
CA VAL A 372 -5.57 -11.26 -19.79
C VAL A 372 -4.40 -11.25 -20.79
N LYS A 373 -3.45 -12.16 -20.66
CA LYS A 373 -2.28 -12.19 -21.56
C LYS A 373 -2.65 -12.44 -23.03
N PRO A 374 -3.49 -13.42 -23.39
CA PRO A 374 -3.92 -13.62 -24.78
C PRO A 374 -4.68 -12.41 -25.34
N TYR A 375 -5.50 -11.75 -24.51
CA TYR A 375 -6.15 -10.49 -24.90
C TYR A 375 -5.09 -9.41 -25.17
N ALA A 376 -4.18 -9.18 -24.23
CA ALA A 376 -3.15 -8.16 -24.32
C ALA A 376 -2.27 -8.33 -25.56
N GLU A 377 -1.83 -9.55 -25.87
CA GLU A 377 -1.02 -9.86 -27.05
C GLU A 377 -1.76 -9.47 -28.35
N ARG A 378 -3.08 -9.68 -28.42
CA ARG A 378 -3.91 -9.28 -29.56
C ARG A 378 -4.02 -7.76 -29.67
N ILE A 379 -4.31 -7.06 -28.58
CA ILE A 379 -4.48 -5.61 -28.59
C ILE A 379 -3.15 -4.89 -28.80
N VAL A 380 -2.07 -5.33 -28.16
CA VAL A 380 -0.72 -4.80 -28.39
C VAL A 380 -0.36 -4.89 -29.88
N LYS A 381 -0.62 -6.03 -30.51
CA LYS A 381 -0.39 -6.20 -31.96
C LYS A 381 -1.22 -5.21 -32.79
N ALA A 382 -2.48 -4.97 -32.42
CA ALA A 382 -3.35 -4.05 -33.13
C ALA A 382 -2.86 -2.59 -33.03
N ILE A 383 -2.41 -2.16 -31.84
CA ILE A 383 -1.84 -0.83 -31.60
C ILE A 383 -0.52 -0.66 -32.34
N ARG A 384 0.41 -1.63 -32.22
CA ARG A 384 1.74 -1.58 -32.82
C ARG A 384 1.75 -1.48 -34.33
N ALA A 385 0.66 -1.89 -34.98
CA ALA A 385 0.51 -1.73 -36.43
C ALA A 385 0.45 -0.26 -36.88
N ASN A 386 0.07 0.66 -36.01
CA ASN A 386 -0.07 2.09 -36.30
C ASN A 386 0.85 2.97 -35.43
N ALA A 387 1.03 2.60 -34.14
CA ALA A 387 1.79 3.36 -33.13
C ALA A 387 2.88 2.47 -32.51
N PRO A 388 3.99 2.25 -33.22
CA PRO A 388 5.02 1.28 -32.82
C PRO A 388 5.74 1.64 -31.52
N ASP A 389 5.87 2.93 -31.21
CA ASP A 389 6.68 3.43 -30.09
C ASP A 389 5.89 3.87 -28.85
N SER A 390 4.55 3.94 -28.95
CA SER A 390 3.69 4.41 -27.85
C SER A 390 3.76 3.49 -26.63
N ILE A 391 3.55 4.08 -25.44
CA ILE A 391 3.39 3.32 -24.20
C ILE A 391 2.04 2.60 -24.19
N ILE A 392 2.05 1.32 -23.83
CA ILE A 392 0.83 0.53 -23.62
C ILE A 392 0.80 0.05 -22.17
N LEU A 393 -0.32 0.31 -21.49
CA LEU A 393 -0.61 -0.06 -20.12
C LEU A 393 -1.51 -1.30 -20.11
N ILE A 394 -1.13 -2.30 -19.35
CA ILE A 394 -1.80 -3.61 -19.31
C ILE A 394 -2.30 -3.88 -17.90
N GLY A 395 -3.62 -4.02 -17.73
CA GLY A 395 -4.24 -4.44 -16.47
C GLY A 395 -3.94 -5.91 -16.15
N SER A 396 -4.15 -6.30 -14.92
CA SER A 396 -4.01 -7.67 -14.45
C SER A 396 -5.24 -8.14 -13.67
N GLY A 397 -5.26 -9.40 -13.24
CA GLY A 397 -6.39 -9.93 -12.44
C GLY A 397 -6.58 -9.19 -11.11
N THR A 398 -7.70 -9.50 -10.44
CA THR A 398 -8.06 -8.92 -9.13
C THR A 398 -8.01 -7.39 -9.14
N TRP A 399 -8.76 -6.77 -10.08
CA TRP A 399 -8.83 -5.31 -10.25
C TRP A 399 -7.45 -4.65 -10.41
N SER A 400 -6.64 -5.20 -11.32
CA SER A 400 -5.28 -4.72 -11.62
C SER A 400 -4.32 -4.73 -10.42
N GLN A 401 -4.40 -5.79 -9.58
CA GLN A 401 -3.52 -5.96 -8.41
C GLN A 401 -2.59 -7.18 -8.53
N ASP A 402 -2.82 -8.12 -9.46
CA ASP A 402 -2.06 -9.37 -9.58
C ASP A 402 -0.81 -9.22 -10.45
N LEU A 403 0.06 -8.27 -10.09
CA LEU A 403 1.31 -7.98 -10.81
C LEU A 403 2.28 -9.18 -10.85
N GLN A 404 2.24 -10.05 -9.84
CA GLN A 404 3.11 -11.23 -9.75
C GLN A 404 2.92 -12.20 -10.92
N ASP A 405 1.69 -12.35 -11.43
CA ASP A 405 1.38 -13.23 -12.55
C ASP A 405 1.94 -12.67 -13.86
N ALA A 406 1.80 -11.36 -14.05
CA ALA A 406 2.41 -10.66 -15.18
C ALA A 406 3.95 -10.67 -15.11
N ALA A 407 4.52 -10.52 -13.92
CA ALA A 407 5.97 -10.55 -13.71
C ALA A 407 6.58 -11.95 -13.95
N ALA A 408 5.80 -13.01 -13.73
CA ALA A 408 6.23 -14.39 -13.98
C ALA A 408 6.20 -14.75 -15.48
N ASP A 409 5.28 -14.16 -16.24
CA ASP A 409 5.09 -14.45 -17.67
C ASP A 409 4.60 -13.19 -18.42
N PRO A 410 5.47 -12.16 -18.60
CA PRO A 410 5.08 -10.90 -19.21
C PRO A 410 4.70 -11.03 -20.68
N VAL A 411 3.94 -10.07 -21.19
CA VAL A 411 3.69 -9.91 -22.63
C VAL A 411 4.99 -9.49 -23.32
N ALA A 412 5.30 -10.13 -24.44
CA ALA A 412 6.51 -9.80 -25.20
C ALA A 412 6.36 -8.46 -25.96
N GLY A 413 7.36 -7.61 -25.88
CA GLY A 413 7.38 -6.31 -26.57
C GLY A 413 8.17 -5.26 -25.82
N THR A 414 8.24 -4.06 -26.42
CA THR A 414 8.86 -2.86 -25.85
C THR A 414 7.79 -1.85 -25.48
N ASN A 415 8.12 -0.91 -24.59
CA ASN A 415 7.22 0.15 -24.15
C ASN A 415 5.89 -0.39 -23.59
N LEU A 416 5.96 -1.49 -22.85
CA LEU A 416 4.85 -2.06 -22.11
C LEU A 416 5.04 -1.77 -20.62
N MET A 417 3.99 -1.32 -19.95
CA MET A 417 3.91 -1.16 -18.51
C MET A 417 2.67 -1.88 -17.98
N TYR A 418 2.68 -2.22 -16.70
CA TYR A 418 1.61 -2.96 -16.06
C TYR A 418 0.94 -2.11 -15.01
N THR A 419 -0.38 -2.06 -15.04
CA THR A 419 -1.11 -1.20 -14.13
C THR A 419 -1.25 -1.82 -12.75
N CYS A 420 -1.17 -0.98 -11.72
CA CYS A 420 -1.58 -1.31 -10.38
C CYS A 420 -2.61 -0.29 -9.90
N HIS A 421 -3.76 -0.76 -9.42
CA HIS A 421 -4.79 0.10 -8.87
C HIS A 421 -4.85 -0.02 -7.35
N PHE A 422 -4.95 1.10 -6.66
CA PHE A 422 -5.12 1.11 -5.22
C PHE A 422 -6.04 2.22 -4.74
N TYR A 423 -6.61 2.02 -3.56
CA TYR A 423 -7.37 3.01 -2.82
C TYR A 423 -6.80 3.08 -1.41
N ALA A 424 -6.37 4.26 -0.97
CA ALA A 424 -5.63 4.43 0.28
C ALA A 424 -6.40 3.95 1.53
N GLY A 425 -7.73 4.01 1.49
CA GLY A 425 -8.58 3.46 2.53
C GLY A 425 -8.79 1.94 2.50
N THR A 426 -8.19 1.23 1.53
CA THR A 426 -8.37 -0.23 1.36
C THR A 426 -7.05 -0.97 1.22
N HIS A 427 -6.07 -0.39 0.52
CA HIS A 427 -4.85 -1.06 0.11
C HIS A 427 -3.63 -0.43 0.79
N GLY A 428 -2.87 -1.24 1.50
CA GLY A 428 -1.70 -0.80 2.26
C GLY A 428 -0.39 -1.42 1.78
N GLU A 429 0.51 -1.68 2.73
CA GLU A 429 1.88 -2.18 2.49
C GLU A 429 1.94 -3.43 1.61
N TRP A 430 1.00 -4.35 1.76
CA TRP A 430 1.00 -5.59 0.99
C TRP A 430 0.98 -5.37 -0.52
N LEU A 431 0.27 -4.32 -0.99
CA LEU A 431 0.20 -4.02 -2.42
C LEU A 431 1.43 -3.22 -2.88
N ARG A 432 1.97 -2.33 -2.03
CA ARG A 432 3.28 -1.69 -2.28
C ARG A 432 4.39 -2.73 -2.43
N GLN A 433 4.36 -3.77 -1.58
CA GLN A 433 5.32 -4.88 -1.69
C GLN A 433 5.16 -5.65 -3.00
N ARG A 434 3.93 -5.91 -3.46
CA ARG A 434 3.69 -6.52 -4.77
C ARG A 434 4.29 -5.70 -5.92
N ILE A 435 4.17 -4.39 -5.86
CA ILE A 435 4.80 -3.49 -6.84
C ILE A 435 6.33 -3.64 -6.78
N SER A 436 6.93 -3.58 -5.58
CA SER A 436 8.38 -3.74 -5.41
C SER A 436 8.87 -5.10 -5.91
N ASP A 437 8.15 -6.17 -5.61
CA ASP A 437 8.48 -7.52 -6.08
C ASP A 437 8.38 -7.63 -7.61
N ALA A 438 7.37 -7.02 -8.23
CA ALA A 438 7.22 -6.98 -9.68
C ALA A 438 8.37 -6.20 -10.35
N GLN A 439 8.71 -5.02 -9.82
CA GLN A 439 9.84 -4.22 -10.31
C GLN A 439 11.18 -4.97 -10.14
N SER A 440 11.39 -5.68 -9.04
CA SER A 440 12.59 -6.48 -8.82
C SER A 440 12.78 -7.59 -9.86
N ARG A 441 11.68 -8.03 -10.49
CA ARG A 441 11.68 -8.98 -11.61
C ARG A 441 11.74 -8.31 -13.00
N GLY A 442 11.91 -7.00 -13.04
CA GLY A 442 12.03 -6.23 -14.27
C GLY A 442 10.70 -5.76 -14.88
N LEU A 443 9.59 -5.86 -14.15
CA LEU A 443 8.29 -5.38 -14.62
C LEU A 443 8.16 -3.86 -14.40
N ALA A 444 7.92 -3.10 -15.46
CA ALA A 444 7.62 -1.69 -15.35
C ALA A 444 6.16 -1.47 -14.90
N VAL A 445 5.95 -0.69 -13.85
CA VAL A 445 4.63 -0.48 -13.24
C VAL A 445 4.19 0.97 -13.42
N PHE A 446 2.89 1.15 -13.67
CA PHE A 446 2.20 2.43 -13.73
C PHE A 446 0.95 2.36 -12.83
N VAL A 447 0.68 3.39 -12.04
CA VAL A 447 -0.55 3.48 -11.25
C VAL A 447 -1.55 4.33 -12.02
N SER A 448 -2.26 3.71 -12.96
CA SER A 448 -3.23 4.42 -13.82
C SER A 448 -4.52 4.79 -13.11
N GLU A 449 -4.79 4.19 -11.94
CA GLU A 449 -5.89 4.56 -11.06
C GLU A 449 -5.52 4.41 -9.59
N TRP A 450 -5.80 5.44 -8.79
CA TRP A 450 -5.75 5.37 -7.34
C TRP A 450 -6.72 6.36 -6.69
N GLY A 451 -7.18 6.07 -5.47
CA GLY A 451 -8.10 6.93 -4.74
C GLY A 451 -7.66 7.18 -3.28
N VAL A 452 -8.02 8.37 -2.77
CA VAL A 452 -7.80 8.77 -1.37
C VAL A 452 -8.78 8.12 -0.40
N SER A 453 -9.83 7.49 -0.93
CA SER A 453 -10.97 6.88 -0.23
C SER A 453 -10.79 5.36 -0.07
N ARG A 454 -11.84 4.68 0.35
CA ARG A 454 -11.97 3.23 0.14
C ARG A 454 -12.26 2.92 -1.32
N ALA A 455 -12.08 1.65 -1.71
CA ALA A 455 -12.29 1.17 -3.07
C ALA A 455 -13.74 1.32 -3.57
N ASP A 456 -14.71 1.46 -2.66
CA ASP A 456 -16.11 1.77 -2.99
C ASP A 456 -16.40 3.28 -3.13
N GLY A 457 -15.37 4.13 -3.09
CA GLY A 457 -15.49 5.58 -3.18
C GLY A 457 -15.90 6.28 -1.88
N SER A 458 -16.07 5.53 -0.77
CA SER A 458 -16.57 6.02 0.51
C SER A 458 -15.48 6.09 1.60
N GLY A 459 -15.88 6.37 2.84
CA GLY A 459 -15.08 6.18 4.05
C GLY A 459 -14.22 7.37 4.48
N GLY A 460 -14.28 8.50 3.78
CA GLY A 460 -13.48 9.69 4.07
C GLY A 460 -12.14 9.71 3.34
N VAL A 461 -11.36 10.78 3.54
CA VAL A 461 -10.05 10.99 2.91
C VAL A 461 -8.97 10.42 3.84
N PHE A 462 -8.28 9.38 3.39
CA PHE A 462 -7.20 8.71 4.12
C PHE A 462 -5.86 9.39 3.82
N THR A 463 -5.70 10.61 4.34
CA THR A 463 -4.55 11.49 4.02
C THR A 463 -3.21 10.84 4.31
N SER A 464 -3.02 10.26 5.50
CA SER A 464 -1.74 9.66 5.92
C SER A 464 -1.33 8.48 5.05
N GLU A 465 -2.27 7.59 4.72
CA GLU A 465 -1.98 6.46 3.84
C GLU A 465 -1.78 6.92 2.39
N SER A 466 -2.52 7.93 1.94
CA SER A 466 -2.29 8.54 0.62
C SER A 466 -0.89 9.15 0.51
N GLU A 467 -0.41 9.86 1.53
CA GLU A 467 0.98 10.35 1.61
C GLU A 467 2.00 9.21 1.57
N THR A 468 1.75 8.14 2.32
CA THR A 468 2.61 6.95 2.31
C THR A 468 2.70 6.34 0.91
N TRP A 469 1.57 6.25 0.20
CA TRP A 469 1.52 5.78 -1.17
C TRP A 469 2.26 6.72 -2.14
N LEU A 470 1.97 8.01 -2.12
CA LEU A 470 2.61 8.98 -3.02
C LEU A 470 4.13 9.04 -2.82
N ASN A 471 4.59 9.01 -1.56
CA ASN A 471 6.01 8.91 -1.24
C ASN A 471 6.64 7.60 -1.73
N PHE A 472 5.91 6.49 -1.69
CA PHE A 472 6.37 5.22 -2.24
C PHE A 472 6.46 5.30 -3.77
N LEU A 473 5.44 5.82 -4.45
CA LEU A 473 5.43 5.97 -5.91
C LEU A 473 6.58 6.85 -6.38
N HIS A 474 6.76 8.00 -5.75
CA HIS A 474 7.84 8.93 -6.08
C HIS A 474 9.24 8.29 -5.91
N ARG A 475 9.51 7.61 -4.79
CA ARG A 475 10.80 6.92 -4.58
C ARG A 475 11.09 5.84 -5.60
N ASN A 476 10.07 5.27 -6.20
CA ASN A 476 10.20 4.22 -7.22
C ASN A 476 10.01 4.75 -8.65
N GLY A 477 9.84 6.07 -8.84
CA GLY A 477 9.63 6.70 -10.15
C GLY A 477 8.37 6.22 -10.86
N ILE A 478 7.28 6.01 -10.12
CA ILE A 478 6.03 5.45 -10.64
C ILE A 478 5.03 6.58 -10.89
N SER A 479 4.66 6.75 -12.15
CA SER A 479 3.63 7.69 -12.59
C SER A 479 2.23 7.27 -12.14
N TRP A 480 1.33 8.25 -11.98
CA TRP A 480 0.00 7.97 -11.45
C TRP A 480 -1.12 8.90 -11.96
N ALA A 481 -2.36 8.40 -11.95
CA ALA A 481 -3.59 9.17 -12.17
C ALA A 481 -4.59 8.90 -11.03
N ASN A 482 -5.15 9.97 -10.44
CA ASN A 482 -6.10 9.85 -9.33
C ASN A 482 -7.54 9.69 -9.81
N TRP A 483 -8.29 8.82 -9.18
CA TRP A 483 -9.73 8.65 -9.33
C TRP A 483 -10.48 9.53 -8.32
N SER A 484 -11.34 10.53 -8.72
CA SER A 484 -11.63 10.89 -10.10
C SER A 484 -12.05 12.36 -10.23
N LEU A 485 -11.88 12.92 -11.42
CA LEU A 485 -12.34 14.25 -11.77
C LEU A 485 -13.85 14.21 -12.09
N CYS A 486 -14.66 14.41 -11.09
CA CYS A 486 -16.12 14.54 -11.16
C CYS A 486 -16.64 15.31 -9.96
N ASP A 487 -17.94 15.60 -9.97
CA ASP A 487 -18.68 16.22 -8.85
C ASP A 487 -19.71 15.28 -8.21
N LYS A 488 -19.48 13.97 -8.33
CA LYS A 488 -20.32 12.94 -7.72
C LYS A 488 -20.32 13.11 -6.19
N ASP A 489 -21.44 12.84 -5.56
CA ASP A 489 -21.54 12.86 -4.10
C ASP A 489 -20.89 11.61 -3.49
N GLU A 490 -19.57 11.58 -3.54
CA GLU A 490 -18.71 10.54 -2.95
C GLU A 490 -17.36 11.11 -2.55
N THR A 491 -16.65 10.42 -1.64
CA THR A 491 -15.37 10.91 -1.10
C THR A 491 -14.26 11.00 -2.17
N SER A 492 -14.27 10.12 -3.15
CA SER A 492 -13.25 10.09 -4.22
C SER A 492 -13.40 11.22 -5.24
N ALA A 493 -14.56 11.92 -5.28
CA ALA A 493 -14.77 13.03 -6.20
C ALA A 493 -13.87 14.22 -5.87
N ALA A 494 -13.16 14.75 -6.88
CA ALA A 494 -12.28 15.90 -6.70
C ALA A 494 -13.02 17.22 -6.58
N LEU A 495 -14.20 17.33 -7.17
CA LEU A 495 -15.00 18.55 -7.24
C LEU A 495 -16.25 18.45 -6.38
N LYS A 496 -16.66 19.57 -5.80
CA LYS A 496 -17.92 19.66 -5.07
C LYS A 496 -19.12 19.53 -6.03
N PRO A 497 -20.26 18.98 -5.55
CA PRO A 497 -21.46 18.87 -6.35
C PRO A 497 -21.87 20.22 -6.98
N GLY A 498 -22.12 20.21 -8.30
CA GLY A 498 -22.52 21.38 -9.06
C GLY A 498 -21.39 22.34 -9.44
N THR A 499 -20.12 21.94 -9.29
CA THR A 499 -18.99 22.77 -9.71
C THR A 499 -19.03 23.05 -11.23
N PRO A 500 -19.08 24.32 -11.64
CA PRO A 500 -19.18 24.67 -13.05
C PRO A 500 -17.86 24.43 -13.81
N VAL A 501 -17.98 24.04 -15.09
CA VAL A 501 -16.83 23.74 -15.96
C VAL A 501 -16.47 24.88 -16.94
N ASN A 502 -17.21 25.99 -16.91
CA ASN A 502 -17.04 27.08 -17.86
C ASN A 502 -16.17 28.24 -17.33
N ARG A 503 -15.49 28.04 -16.22
CA ARG A 503 -14.55 28.98 -15.61
C ARG A 503 -13.38 28.28 -14.96
N ALA A 504 -12.34 29.02 -14.60
CA ALA A 504 -11.27 28.51 -13.75
C ALA A 504 -11.81 28.08 -12.38
N TRP A 505 -11.29 26.98 -11.85
CA TRP A 505 -11.61 26.51 -10.49
C TRP A 505 -10.74 27.22 -9.46
N THR A 506 -11.26 27.24 -8.25
CA THR A 506 -10.56 27.72 -7.04
C THR A 506 -10.63 26.64 -5.98
N ASP A 507 -9.91 26.80 -4.89
CA ASP A 507 -9.97 25.85 -3.75
C ASP A 507 -11.37 25.71 -3.15
N SER A 508 -12.26 26.71 -3.38
CA SER A 508 -13.66 26.62 -2.94
C SER A 508 -14.50 25.62 -3.75
N ASP A 509 -14.05 25.27 -4.95
CA ASP A 509 -14.70 24.30 -5.84
C ASP A 509 -14.28 22.86 -5.54
N LEU A 510 -13.12 22.70 -4.89
CA LEU A 510 -12.54 21.40 -4.59
C LEU A 510 -13.16 20.79 -3.32
N THR A 511 -13.32 19.47 -3.33
CA THR A 511 -13.57 18.66 -2.13
C THR A 511 -12.29 18.58 -1.27
N GLN A 512 -12.36 17.90 -0.14
CA GLN A 512 -11.15 17.57 0.62
C GLN A 512 -10.20 16.65 -0.20
N ALA A 513 -10.76 15.67 -0.92
CA ALA A 513 -10.01 14.80 -1.81
C ALA A 513 -9.31 15.61 -2.92
N GLY A 514 -10.04 16.46 -3.62
CA GLY A 514 -9.48 17.30 -4.67
C GLY A 514 -8.37 18.22 -4.19
N LYS A 515 -8.54 18.87 -3.03
CA LYS A 515 -7.49 19.72 -2.43
C LYS A 515 -6.22 18.94 -2.13
N PHE A 516 -6.37 17.75 -1.57
CA PHE A 516 -5.24 16.88 -1.28
C PHE A 516 -4.52 16.50 -2.57
N VAL A 517 -5.23 15.95 -3.54
CA VAL A 517 -4.63 15.44 -4.79
C VAL A 517 -3.97 16.57 -5.59
N PHE A 518 -4.66 17.69 -5.78
CA PHE A 518 -4.14 18.81 -6.57
C PHE A 518 -2.92 19.50 -5.95
N SER A 519 -2.72 19.36 -4.64
CA SER A 519 -1.49 19.85 -3.99
C SER A 519 -0.26 18.96 -4.22
N HIS A 520 -0.42 17.82 -4.92
CA HIS A 520 0.65 16.86 -5.21
C HIS A 520 1.02 16.78 -6.72
N PHE A 521 0.48 17.69 -7.54
CA PHE A 521 0.89 17.82 -8.95
C PHE A 521 2.19 18.57 -9.16
#